data_4b3fb8d52ca0f06392bd92aefba14323
#
_entry.id   4b3fb8d52ca0f06392bd92aefba14323
#
_cell.length_a   1.000
_cell.length_b   1.000
_cell.length_c   1.000
_cell.angle_alpha   90.00
_cell.angle_beta   90.00
_cell.angle_gamma   90.00
#
_symmetry.space_group_name_H-M   'P 1'
#
loop_
_entity.id
_entity.type
_entity.pdbx_description
1 polymer ?
#
loop_
_entity_poly.entity_id
_entity_poly.type
_entity_poly.pdbx_seq_one_letter_code
_entity_poly.pdbx_strand_id
1 'polypeptide(L)'
;RLYVLIALVLLALVVVKKTIVIIPQSETRIIERLGRYYATLKPGINIIIPFIDQAKTIVAMRRGSYTYTSSIDLREQVYDFDRQNVITKDNIQMQINALLYFQIVDPFKSVYEINNLPNAIEKLTQTTLRNIIGEMELDQTLTSRDTINTKLRAVLDDATNKWGIKVNRVELQDITPPESVLQAMEKQMQAERNKRATILTSEGEKEKQRLLSEGEKAAIVNKAEAAKQQAILRAEGEATARIRKAEAEAIAIQKITEAVGQSTNPANYLLAQKYITMMQEVAQGKDNKVVYLPYEATNLLGSIGGIKDLFNSK
;
A
#
# COMPACT_ATOMS: atom_id res chain seq x y z
N ARG A 1 -38.56 48.58 67.28
CA ARG A 1 -38.74 49.10 65.89
C ARG A 1 -37.51 48.90 65.04
N LEU A 2 -36.28 49.16 65.56
CA LEU A 2 -35.02 49.02 64.86
C LEU A 2 -34.79 47.56 64.41
N TYR A 3 -35.03 46.55 65.28
CA TYR A 3 -34.85 45.12 64.98
C TYR A 3 -35.79 44.61 63.85
N VAL A 4 -37.03 45.13 63.78
CA VAL A 4 -37.96 44.79 62.72
C VAL A 4 -37.50 45.34 61.39
N LEU A 5 -36.92 46.53 61.37
CA LEU A 5 -36.40 47.19 60.16
C LEU A 5 -35.16 46.43 59.65
N ILE A 6 -34.24 46.00 60.55
CA ILE A 6 -33.11 45.18 60.22
C ILE A 6 -33.53 43.82 59.65
N ALA A 7 -34.56 43.19 60.25
CA ALA A 7 -35.08 41.90 59.75
C ALA A 7 -35.71 42.05 58.37
N LEU A 8 -36.44 43.14 58.10
CA LEU A 8 -36.98 43.42 56.74
C LEU A 8 -35.91 43.67 55.70
N VAL A 9 -34.87 44.42 56.05
CA VAL A 9 -33.71 44.62 55.13
C VAL A 9 -32.98 43.36 54.84
N LEU A 10 -32.73 42.50 55.85
CA LEU A 10 -32.13 41.18 55.66
C LEU A 10 -33.00 40.27 54.78
N LEU A 11 -34.32 40.27 55.03
CA LEU A 11 -35.24 39.51 54.20
C LEU A 11 -35.23 40.00 52.76
N ALA A 12 -35.26 41.33 52.54
CA ALA A 12 -35.14 41.91 51.21
C ALA A 12 -33.84 41.52 50.49
N LEU A 13 -32.72 41.57 51.19
CA LEU A 13 -31.41 41.13 50.68
C LEU A 13 -31.40 39.64 50.28
N VAL A 14 -32.00 38.77 51.10
CA VAL A 14 -32.12 37.33 50.78
C VAL A 14 -33.00 37.12 49.58
N VAL A 15 -34.12 37.85 49.44
CA VAL A 15 -35.00 37.77 48.29
C VAL A 15 -34.26 38.22 47.04
N VAL A 16 -33.59 39.35 47.04
CA VAL A 16 -32.80 39.85 45.89
C VAL A 16 -31.71 38.87 45.49
N LYS A 17 -30.98 38.30 46.48
CA LYS A 17 -29.96 37.31 46.20
C LYS A 17 -30.50 36.00 45.54
N LYS A 18 -31.69 35.58 45.93
CA LYS A 18 -32.39 34.42 45.33
C LYS A 18 -33.07 34.73 44.02
N THR A 19 -33.33 35.98 43.68
CA THR A 19 -33.96 36.43 42.46
C THR A 19 -32.99 36.38 41.29
N ILE A 20 -31.70 36.63 41.52
CA ILE A 20 -30.70 36.64 40.45
C ILE A 20 -30.06 35.28 40.36
N VAL A 21 -30.20 34.66 39.17
CA VAL A 21 -29.55 33.36 38.82
C VAL A 21 -28.60 33.59 37.68
N ILE A 22 -27.34 33.25 37.91
CA ILE A 22 -26.29 33.31 36.89
C ILE A 22 -26.10 31.89 36.34
N ILE A 23 -26.21 31.76 35.03
CA ILE A 23 -26.05 30.50 34.31
C ILE A 23 -24.76 30.56 33.50
N PRO A 24 -23.85 29.56 33.66
CA PRO A 24 -22.63 29.47 32.89
C PRO A 24 -22.87 29.31 31.38
N GLN A 25 -21.87 29.66 30.59
CA GLN A 25 -21.88 29.42 29.15
C GLN A 25 -22.05 27.91 28.86
N SER A 26 -22.86 27.60 27.85
CA SER A 26 -23.18 26.22 27.43
C SER A 26 -24.04 25.41 28.42
N GLU A 27 -24.59 26.06 29.45
CA GLU A 27 -25.56 25.43 30.34
C GLU A 27 -26.92 26.15 30.19
N THR A 28 -27.97 25.43 30.55
CA THR A 28 -29.32 25.99 30.61
C THR A 28 -30.09 25.41 31.79
N ARG A 29 -31.13 26.10 32.25
CA ARG A 29 -32.03 25.61 33.30
C ARG A 29 -33.48 25.81 32.88
N ILE A 30 -34.29 24.80 33.19
CA ILE A 30 -35.74 24.89 33.00
C ILE A 30 -36.39 25.34 34.29
N ILE A 31 -37.21 26.37 34.17
CA ILE A 31 -37.96 26.92 35.30
C ILE A 31 -39.42 26.53 35.17
N GLU A 32 -39.94 25.98 36.25
CA GLU A 32 -41.35 25.71 36.45
C GLU A 32 -41.95 26.77 37.39
N ARG A 33 -43.05 27.34 36.99
CA ARG A 33 -43.86 28.27 37.82
C ARG A 33 -45.13 27.57 38.25
N LEU A 34 -45.26 27.31 39.54
CA LEU A 34 -46.40 26.59 40.10
C LEU A 34 -46.66 25.25 39.37
N GLY A 35 -45.63 24.51 39.06
CA GLY A 35 -45.70 23.20 38.42
C GLY A 35 -45.92 23.24 36.89
N ARG A 36 -45.95 24.40 36.28
CA ARG A 36 -46.02 24.53 34.81
C ARG A 36 -44.70 25.07 34.26
N TYR A 37 -44.32 24.57 33.08
CA TYR A 37 -43.20 25.16 32.34
C TYR A 37 -43.41 26.66 32.16
N TYR A 38 -42.40 27.42 32.54
CA TYR A 38 -42.42 28.90 32.40
C TYR A 38 -41.39 29.35 31.38
N ALA A 39 -40.14 29.01 31.54
CA ALA A 39 -39.05 29.44 30.65
C ALA A 39 -37.85 28.54 30.72
N THR A 40 -37.07 28.53 29.65
CA THR A 40 -35.71 27.96 29.58
C THR A 40 -34.71 29.11 29.70
N LEU A 41 -33.95 29.15 30.81
CA LEU A 41 -33.01 30.21 31.09
C LEU A 41 -31.77 30.06 30.22
N LYS A 42 -31.39 31.11 29.54
CA LYS A 42 -30.18 31.18 28.71
C LYS A 42 -28.94 31.51 29.55
N PRO A 43 -27.73 31.24 29.05
CA PRO A 43 -26.48 31.67 29.70
C PRO A 43 -26.48 33.17 30.00
N GLY A 44 -25.93 33.55 31.17
CA GLY A 44 -25.88 34.92 31.65
C GLY A 44 -26.73 35.17 32.90
N ILE A 45 -27.06 36.42 33.15
CA ILE A 45 -27.84 36.84 34.30
C ILE A 45 -29.35 36.72 33.97
N ASN A 46 -30.06 35.96 34.81
CA ASN A 46 -31.49 35.72 34.70
C ASN A 46 -32.19 36.14 36.00
N ILE A 47 -33.40 36.60 35.90
CA ILE A 47 -34.22 37.03 37.04
C ILE A 47 -35.36 36.03 37.19
N ILE A 48 -35.50 35.45 38.38
CA ILE A 48 -36.59 34.53 38.72
C ILE A 48 -37.32 35.04 39.97
N ILE A 49 -38.56 34.63 40.14
CA ILE A 49 -39.36 34.96 41.31
C ILE A 49 -39.11 33.88 42.39
N PRO A 50 -38.39 34.16 43.47
CA PRO A 50 -38.11 33.15 44.48
C PRO A 50 -39.44 32.67 45.09
N PHE A 51 -39.48 31.40 45.53
CA PHE A 51 -40.61 30.65 46.03
C PHE A 51 -41.71 30.24 45.04
N ILE A 52 -41.93 30.97 43.94
CA ILE A 52 -42.89 30.64 42.92
C ILE A 52 -42.23 29.89 41.75
N ASP A 53 -41.04 30.35 41.35
CA ASP A 53 -40.23 29.78 40.30
C ASP A 53 -39.26 28.74 40.89
N GLN A 54 -39.33 27.51 40.38
CA GLN A 54 -38.47 26.42 40.78
C GLN A 54 -37.71 25.85 39.59
N ALA A 55 -36.42 25.62 39.75
CA ALA A 55 -35.64 24.92 38.74
C ALA A 55 -36.01 23.46 38.72
N LYS A 56 -36.34 22.94 37.54
CA LYS A 56 -36.63 21.51 37.35
C LYS A 56 -35.40 20.67 37.63
N THR A 57 -35.54 19.71 38.52
CA THR A 57 -34.48 18.72 38.80
C THR A 57 -34.56 17.59 37.79
N ILE A 58 -33.43 17.29 37.19
CA ILE A 58 -33.25 16.22 36.21
C ILE A 58 -32.19 15.22 36.66
N VAL A 59 -32.27 14.03 36.09
CA VAL A 59 -31.19 13.02 36.25
C VAL A 59 -30.18 13.23 35.14
N ALA A 60 -28.93 13.45 35.49
CA ALA A 60 -27.82 13.51 34.54
C ALA A 60 -26.79 12.41 34.92
N MET A 61 -26.13 11.88 33.91
CA MET A 61 -25.01 10.98 34.13
C MET A 61 -23.72 11.78 34.17
N ARG A 62 -22.99 11.69 35.28
CA ARG A 62 -21.72 12.41 35.46
C ARG A 62 -20.67 11.43 35.96
N ARG A 63 -19.61 11.21 35.19
CA ARG A 63 -18.53 10.27 35.50
C ARG A 63 -19.02 8.85 35.83
N GLY A 64 -19.97 8.34 35.04
CA GLY A 64 -20.50 6.99 35.27
C GLY A 64 -21.49 6.84 36.43
N SER A 65 -21.92 7.95 37.07
CA SER A 65 -22.90 7.94 38.15
C SER A 65 -24.09 8.82 37.84
N TYR A 66 -25.28 8.37 38.22
CA TYR A 66 -26.51 9.16 38.11
C TYR A 66 -26.56 10.24 39.20
N THR A 67 -26.67 11.47 38.79
CA THR A 67 -26.70 12.61 39.71
C THR A 67 -27.90 13.49 39.41
N TYR A 68 -28.58 13.96 40.45
CA TYR A 68 -29.65 14.92 40.32
C TYR A 68 -29.08 16.34 40.19
N THR A 69 -29.44 17.02 39.14
CA THR A 69 -29.00 18.40 38.86
C THR A 69 -30.16 19.20 38.29
N SER A 70 -30.09 20.51 38.44
CA SER A 70 -31.05 21.45 37.78
C SER A 70 -30.45 22.12 36.56
N SER A 71 -29.20 21.83 36.23
CA SER A 71 -28.48 22.39 35.08
C SER A 71 -28.35 21.38 33.98
N ILE A 72 -28.67 21.77 32.76
CA ILE A 72 -28.56 20.94 31.55
C ILE A 72 -27.34 21.44 30.77
N ASP A 73 -26.36 20.57 30.55
CA ASP A 73 -25.18 20.86 29.74
C ASP A 73 -25.54 20.67 28.23
N LEU A 74 -25.29 21.70 27.43
CA LEU A 74 -25.57 21.70 26.00
C LEU A 74 -24.36 21.28 25.15
N ARG A 75 -23.23 21.04 25.77
CA ARG A 75 -22.05 20.53 25.07
C ARG A 75 -22.23 19.07 24.69
N GLU A 76 -21.42 18.61 23.77
CA GLU A 76 -21.36 17.20 23.45
C GLU A 76 -20.96 16.39 24.69
N GLN A 77 -21.72 15.36 24.95
CA GLN A 77 -21.52 14.45 26.08
C GLN A 77 -21.19 13.05 25.54
N VAL A 78 -20.40 12.33 26.32
CA VAL A 78 -20.02 10.96 26.00
C VAL A 78 -20.60 10.04 27.06
N TYR A 79 -21.36 9.05 26.63
CA TYR A 79 -21.80 7.96 27.47
C TYR A 79 -21.05 6.69 27.13
N ASP A 80 -20.41 6.12 28.15
CA ASP A 80 -19.77 4.81 28.09
C ASP A 80 -20.76 3.81 28.73
N PHE A 81 -21.21 2.84 27.91
CA PHE A 81 -22.17 1.84 28.35
C PHE A 81 -21.43 0.60 28.82
N ASP A 82 -21.96 -0.03 29.87
CA ASP A 82 -21.44 -1.29 30.36
C ASP A 82 -21.49 -2.39 29.29
N ARG A 83 -20.55 -3.33 29.40
CA ARG A 83 -20.49 -4.50 28.53
C ARG A 83 -21.78 -5.29 28.61
N GLN A 84 -22.34 -5.62 27.46
CA GLN A 84 -23.52 -6.46 27.36
C GLN A 84 -23.24 -7.72 26.55
N ASN A 85 -23.93 -8.79 26.93
CA ASN A 85 -23.93 -10.03 26.17
C ASN A 85 -24.90 -9.92 24.98
N VAL A 86 -24.40 -10.23 23.81
CA VAL A 86 -25.16 -10.30 22.56
C VAL A 86 -24.91 -11.63 21.87
N ILE A 87 -25.82 -12.05 21.02
CA ILE A 87 -25.71 -13.31 20.27
C ILE A 87 -25.74 -12.92 18.78
N THR A 88 -24.76 -13.37 18.05
CA THR A 88 -24.67 -13.17 16.60
C THR A 88 -25.60 -14.11 15.84
N LYS A 89 -25.76 -13.86 14.53
CA LYS A 89 -26.60 -14.70 13.66
C LYS A 89 -26.14 -16.16 13.61
N ASP A 90 -24.85 -16.41 13.72
CA ASP A 90 -24.23 -17.74 13.79
C ASP A 90 -24.24 -18.35 15.21
N ASN A 91 -25.06 -17.78 16.10
CA ASN A 91 -25.33 -18.26 17.47
C ASN A 91 -24.10 -18.23 18.40
N ILE A 92 -23.20 -17.31 18.18
CA ILE A 92 -22.03 -17.08 19.06
C ILE A 92 -22.36 -15.96 20.05
N GLN A 93 -22.23 -16.28 21.35
CA GLN A 93 -22.37 -15.29 22.41
C GLN A 93 -21.08 -14.48 22.55
N MET A 94 -21.19 -13.16 22.54
CA MET A 94 -20.05 -12.26 22.72
C MET A 94 -20.38 -11.11 23.66
N GLN A 95 -19.35 -10.48 24.20
CA GLN A 95 -19.48 -9.25 24.99
C GLN A 95 -19.10 -8.05 24.13
N ILE A 96 -19.93 -7.03 24.20
CA ILE A 96 -19.77 -5.80 23.43
C ILE A 96 -20.09 -4.59 24.30
N ASN A 97 -19.33 -3.51 24.16
CA ASN A 97 -19.68 -2.20 24.69
C ASN A 97 -19.54 -1.13 23.62
N ALA A 98 -20.20 -0.01 23.85
CA ALA A 98 -20.24 1.11 22.92
C ALA A 98 -20.12 2.46 23.65
N LEU A 99 -19.56 3.42 22.96
CA LEU A 99 -19.54 4.84 23.33
C LEU A 99 -20.57 5.57 22.48
N LEU A 100 -21.35 6.42 23.12
CA LEU A 100 -22.32 7.30 22.45
C LEU A 100 -21.92 8.75 22.66
N TYR A 101 -21.73 9.47 21.57
CA TYR A 101 -21.53 10.92 21.55
C TYR A 101 -22.82 11.60 21.13
N PHE A 102 -23.39 12.41 22.04
CA PHE A 102 -24.63 13.07 21.79
C PHE A 102 -24.64 14.48 22.38
N GLN A 103 -25.53 15.29 21.91
CA GLN A 103 -25.73 16.66 22.36
C GLN A 103 -27.20 16.93 22.55
N ILE A 104 -27.56 17.65 23.62
CA ILE A 104 -28.92 18.12 23.86
C ILE A 104 -29.13 19.40 23.04
N VAL A 105 -30.02 19.31 22.05
CA VAL A 105 -30.37 20.41 21.15
C VAL A 105 -31.60 21.18 21.66
N ASP A 106 -32.58 20.44 22.16
CA ASP A 106 -33.81 20.99 22.73
C ASP A 106 -33.96 20.58 24.20
N PRO A 107 -33.57 21.45 25.16
CA PRO A 107 -33.68 21.18 26.58
C PRO A 107 -35.10 20.92 27.06
N PHE A 108 -36.10 21.55 26.46
CA PHE A 108 -37.50 21.36 26.84
C PHE A 108 -37.91 19.90 26.56
N LYS A 109 -37.67 19.42 25.36
CA LYS A 109 -38.00 18.03 24.99
C LYS A 109 -37.25 17.03 25.81
N SER A 110 -35.97 17.30 26.10
CA SER A 110 -35.12 16.39 26.87
C SER A 110 -35.59 16.16 28.31
N VAL A 111 -36.42 17.04 28.83
CA VAL A 111 -36.94 16.98 30.21
C VAL A 111 -38.37 16.52 30.27
N TYR A 112 -39.20 16.90 29.30
CA TYR A 112 -40.66 16.63 29.36
C TYR A 112 -41.13 15.49 28.48
N GLU A 113 -40.39 15.14 27.40
CA GLU A 113 -40.78 14.07 26.51
C GLU A 113 -40.28 12.68 27.01
N ILE A 114 -39.31 12.68 27.91
CA ILE A 114 -38.71 11.42 28.43
C ILE A 114 -38.43 11.54 29.93
N ASN A 115 -38.79 10.51 30.67
CA ASN A 115 -38.40 10.40 32.07
C ASN A 115 -37.06 9.66 32.15
N ASN A 116 -36.09 10.22 32.85
CA ASN A 116 -34.75 9.64 33.04
C ASN A 116 -34.04 9.38 31.68
N LEU A 117 -33.67 10.49 31.03
CA LEU A 117 -33.00 10.48 29.75
C LEU A 117 -31.77 9.56 29.67
N PRO A 118 -30.81 9.54 30.63
CA PRO A 118 -29.66 8.66 30.55
C PRO A 118 -30.03 7.17 30.47
N ASN A 119 -30.96 6.73 31.31
CA ASN A 119 -31.42 5.34 31.31
C ASN A 119 -32.15 4.98 29.99
N ALA A 120 -32.96 5.90 29.46
CA ALA A 120 -33.65 5.67 28.20
C ALA A 120 -32.69 5.52 27.02
N ILE A 121 -31.65 6.37 26.94
CA ILE A 121 -30.62 6.27 25.91
C ILE A 121 -29.84 4.96 26.07
N GLU A 122 -29.48 4.60 27.29
CA GLU A 122 -28.78 3.34 27.56
C GLU A 122 -29.59 2.14 27.06
N LYS A 123 -30.85 2.01 27.45
CA LYS A 123 -31.71 0.90 27.06
C LYS A 123 -31.96 0.84 25.55
N LEU A 124 -32.15 2.00 24.93
CA LEU A 124 -32.31 2.11 23.50
C LEU A 124 -31.05 1.65 22.77
N THR A 125 -29.89 2.12 23.21
CA THR A 125 -28.59 1.73 22.61
C THR A 125 -28.33 0.26 22.77
N GLN A 126 -28.55 -0.31 23.98
CA GLN A 126 -28.39 -1.73 24.25
C GLN A 126 -29.29 -2.60 23.35
N THR A 127 -30.56 -2.20 23.19
CA THR A 127 -31.52 -2.96 22.39
C THR A 127 -31.18 -2.86 20.89
N THR A 128 -30.86 -1.67 20.42
CA THR A 128 -30.48 -1.47 19.01
C THR A 128 -29.21 -2.19 18.66
N LEU A 129 -28.21 -2.15 19.54
CA LEU A 129 -26.95 -2.87 19.35
C LEU A 129 -27.19 -4.40 19.27
N ARG A 130 -28.01 -4.93 20.18
CA ARG A 130 -28.37 -6.37 20.16
C ARG A 130 -29.05 -6.76 18.85
N ASN A 131 -29.96 -5.95 18.35
CA ASN A 131 -30.66 -6.22 17.09
C ASN A 131 -29.68 -6.22 15.90
N ILE A 132 -28.85 -5.20 15.78
CA ILE A 132 -27.89 -5.09 14.67
C ILE A 132 -26.90 -6.26 14.68
N ILE A 133 -26.35 -6.60 15.86
CA ILE A 133 -25.39 -7.71 15.97
C ILE A 133 -26.09 -9.06 15.72
N GLY A 134 -27.33 -9.22 16.15
CA GLY A 134 -28.12 -10.43 15.91
C GLY A 134 -28.41 -10.73 14.43
N GLU A 135 -28.29 -9.73 13.56
CA GLU A 135 -28.41 -9.87 12.11
C GLU A 135 -27.08 -10.20 11.40
N MET A 136 -25.94 -10.08 12.10
CA MET A 136 -24.60 -10.22 11.56
C MET A 136 -23.90 -11.47 12.05
N GLU A 137 -23.03 -12.03 11.21
CA GLU A 137 -22.13 -13.11 11.60
C GLU A 137 -20.92 -12.55 12.38
N LEU A 138 -20.24 -13.41 13.15
CA LEU A 138 -19.09 -13.01 13.97
C LEU A 138 -18.03 -12.29 13.16
N ASP A 139 -17.63 -12.86 12.03
CA ASP A 139 -16.59 -12.28 11.16
C ASP A 139 -16.99 -10.89 10.65
N GLN A 140 -18.25 -10.73 10.27
CA GLN A 140 -18.79 -9.42 9.86
C GLN A 140 -18.78 -8.42 11.00
N THR A 141 -19.15 -8.87 12.22
CA THR A 141 -19.15 -8.01 13.42
C THR A 141 -17.74 -7.49 13.74
N LEU A 142 -16.71 -8.31 13.57
CA LEU A 142 -15.32 -7.94 13.83
C LEU A 142 -14.72 -7.03 12.74
N THR A 143 -15.12 -7.26 11.49
CA THR A 143 -14.52 -6.56 10.32
C THR A 143 -15.27 -5.31 9.90
N SER A 144 -16.59 -5.22 10.17
CA SER A 144 -17.46 -4.16 9.64
C SER A 144 -17.90 -3.18 10.71
N ARG A 145 -17.01 -2.80 11.63
CA ARG A 145 -17.30 -1.84 12.73
C ARG A 145 -17.92 -0.55 12.25
N ASP A 146 -17.39 0.04 11.17
CA ASP A 146 -17.89 1.29 10.60
C ASP A 146 -19.35 1.19 10.12
N THR A 147 -19.71 0.05 9.55
CA THR A 147 -21.09 -0.21 9.13
C THR A 147 -22.02 -0.30 10.32
N ILE A 148 -21.61 -0.97 11.41
CA ILE A 148 -22.38 -1.08 12.65
C ILE A 148 -22.53 0.30 13.28
N ASN A 149 -21.45 1.06 13.43
CA ASN A 149 -21.45 2.41 13.98
C ASN A 149 -22.42 3.34 13.22
N THR A 150 -22.40 3.26 11.89
CA THR A 150 -23.26 4.06 11.03
C THR A 150 -24.74 3.68 11.18
N LYS A 151 -25.06 2.38 11.21
CA LYS A 151 -26.42 1.89 11.44
C LYS A 151 -26.92 2.26 12.82
N LEU A 152 -26.10 2.04 13.86
CA LEU A 152 -26.43 2.42 15.23
C LEU A 152 -26.74 3.92 15.32
N ARG A 153 -25.86 4.75 14.79
CA ARG A 153 -26.05 6.22 14.77
C ARG A 153 -27.36 6.60 14.12
N ALA A 154 -27.67 6.06 12.94
CA ALA A 154 -28.89 6.39 12.21
C ALA A 154 -30.17 6.04 13.00
N VAL A 155 -30.23 4.82 13.56
CA VAL A 155 -31.38 4.38 14.34
C VAL A 155 -31.53 5.16 15.65
N LEU A 156 -30.41 5.41 16.33
CA LEU A 156 -30.41 6.14 17.60
C LEU A 156 -30.78 7.62 17.38
N ASP A 157 -30.23 8.27 16.35
CA ASP A 157 -30.52 9.66 16.03
C ASP A 157 -32.00 9.88 15.71
N ASP A 158 -32.58 9.00 14.89
CA ASP A 158 -34.02 9.06 14.58
C ASP A 158 -34.91 8.88 15.84
N ALA A 159 -34.60 7.89 16.68
CA ALA A 159 -35.37 7.63 17.88
C ALA A 159 -35.23 8.73 18.95
N THR A 160 -34.01 9.31 19.11
CA THR A 160 -33.72 10.32 20.14
C THR A 160 -34.10 11.75 19.72
N ASN A 161 -34.33 11.98 18.44
CA ASN A 161 -34.77 13.29 17.94
C ASN A 161 -36.06 13.78 18.60
N LYS A 162 -36.98 12.85 18.93
CA LYS A 162 -38.23 13.16 19.70
C LYS A 162 -37.93 13.76 21.07
N TRP A 163 -36.80 13.37 21.67
CA TRP A 163 -36.38 13.84 22.99
C TRP A 163 -35.47 15.08 22.91
N GLY A 164 -35.38 15.72 21.74
CA GLY A 164 -34.55 16.90 21.53
C GLY A 164 -33.05 16.65 21.66
N ILE A 165 -32.59 15.44 21.32
CA ILE A 165 -31.20 15.00 21.37
C ILE A 165 -30.73 14.68 19.98
N LYS A 166 -29.49 15.06 19.69
CA LYS A 166 -28.78 14.71 18.46
C LYS A 166 -27.66 13.76 18.78
N VAL A 167 -27.67 12.58 18.15
CA VAL A 167 -26.58 11.61 18.20
C VAL A 167 -25.58 11.96 17.12
N ASN A 168 -24.39 12.40 17.53
CA ASN A 168 -23.33 12.79 16.60
C ASN A 168 -22.56 11.55 16.11
N ARG A 169 -22.18 10.66 17.04
CA ARG A 169 -21.36 9.50 16.76
C ARG A 169 -21.65 8.36 17.73
N VAL A 170 -21.52 7.14 17.24
CA VAL A 170 -21.51 5.91 18.05
C VAL A 170 -20.28 5.13 17.69
N GLU A 171 -19.57 4.61 18.68
CA GLU A 171 -18.37 3.82 18.49
C GLU A 171 -18.43 2.54 19.30
N LEU A 172 -18.19 1.42 18.65
CA LEU A 172 -17.96 0.16 19.34
C LEU A 172 -16.55 0.18 19.92
N GLN A 173 -16.44 -0.07 21.23
CA GLN A 173 -15.15 -0.17 21.91
C GLN A 173 -14.56 -1.57 21.78
N ASP A 174 -15.05 -2.49 22.60
CA ASP A 174 -14.56 -3.84 22.68
C ASP A 174 -15.59 -4.82 22.12
N ILE A 175 -15.12 -5.77 21.34
CA ILE A 175 -15.89 -6.92 20.88
C ILE A 175 -15.11 -8.14 21.35
N THR A 176 -15.60 -8.82 22.34
CA THR A 176 -14.91 -9.96 22.97
C THR A 176 -15.70 -11.24 22.77
N PRO A 177 -15.33 -12.06 21.79
CA PRO A 177 -15.88 -13.41 21.63
C PRO A 177 -15.41 -14.33 22.76
N PRO A 178 -16.05 -15.51 22.96
CA PRO A 178 -15.56 -16.51 23.88
C PRO A 178 -14.16 -17.01 23.50
N GLU A 179 -13.36 -17.37 24.48
CA GLU A 179 -11.98 -17.80 24.28
C GLU A 179 -11.86 -19.04 23.37
N SER A 180 -12.80 -19.98 23.49
CA SER A 180 -12.85 -21.16 22.63
C SER A 180 -13.00 -20.81 21.14
N VAL A 181 -13.78 -19.78 20.85
CA VAL A 181 -13.99 -19.28 19.48
C VAL A 181 -12.75 -18.56 18.98
N LEU A 182 -12.11 -17.72 19.82
CA LEU A 182 -10.85 -17.05 19.50
C LEU A 182 -9.77 -18.06 19.12
N GLN A 183 -9.58 -19.11 19.92
CA GLN A 183 -8.62 -20.17 19.63
C GLN A 183 -8.92 -20.92 18.32
N ALA A 184 -10.20 -21.17 18.04
CA ALA A 184 -10.61 -21.80 16.77
C ALA A 184 -10.32 -20.88 15.58
N MET A 185 -10.64 -19.60 15.69
CA MET A 185 -10.34 -18.59 14.66
C MET A 185 -8.83 -18.42 14.43
N GLU A 186 -8.03 -18.39 15.49
CA GLU A 186 -6.57 -18.31 15.35
C GLU A 186 -6.00 -19.50 14.56
N LYS A 187 -6.47 -20.73 14.89
CA LYS A 187 -6.07 -21.94 14.16
C LYS A 187 -6.49 -21.89 12.69
N GLN A 188 -7.73 -21.45 12.43
CA GLN A 188 -8.24 -21.31 11.07
C GLN A 188 -7.44 -20.26 10.28
N MET A 189 -7.21 -19.08 10.86
CA MET A 189 -6.41 -18.02 10.23
C MET A 189 -4.98 -18.46 9.99
N GLN A 190 -4.37 -19.19 10.92
CA GLN A 190 -3.03 -19.74 10.74
C GLN A 190 -2.98 -20.74 9.57
N ALA A 191 -3.95 -21.64 9.49
CA ALA A 191 -4.06 -22.61 8.39
C ALA A 191 -4.26 -21.89 7.04
N GLU A 192 -5.11 -20.86 6.99
CA GLU A 192 -5.33 -20.09 5.77
C GLU A 192 -4.09 -19.30 5.34
N ARG A 193 -3.41 -18.66 6.30
CA ARG A 193 -2.12 -17.97 6.03
C ARG A 193 -1.07 -18.93 5.51
N ASN A 194 -0.95 -20.11 6.11
CA ASN A 194 -0.01 -21.13 5.65
C ASN A 194 -0.36 -21.61 4.23
N LYS A 195 -1.65 -21.85 3.96
CA LYS A 195 -2.13 -22.19 2.61
C LYS A 195 -1.78 -21.11 1.58
N ARG A 196 -2.08 -19.85 1.88
CA ARG A 196 -1.75 -18.71 0.99
C ARG A 196 -0.24 -18.58 0.78
N ALA A 197 0.55 -18.72 1.84
CA ALA A 197 2.01 -18.69 1.75
C ALA A 197 2.55 -19.80 0.86
N THR A 198 2.04 -21.05 1.01
CA THR A 198 2.45 -22.18 0.17
C THR A 198 2.07 -21.95 -1.30
N ILE A 199 0.87 -21.45 -1.58
CA ILE A 199 0.44 -21.14 -2.95
C ILE A 199 1.37 -20.08 -3.56
N LEU A 200 1.60 -18.97 -2.86
CA LEU A 200 2.44 -17.87 -3.33
C LEU A 200 3.90 -18.32 -3.57
N THR A 201 4.43 -19.15 -2.67
CA THR A 201 5.78 -19.72 -2.83
C THR A 201 5.86 -20.62 -4.06
N SER A 202 4.86 -21.49 -4.25
CA SER A 202 4.80 -22.40 -5.41
C SER A 202 4.62 -21.65 -6.73
N GLU A 203 3.82 -20.61 -6.75
CA GLU A 203 3.67 -19.71 -7.91
C GLU A 203 4.98 -18.97 -8.21
N GLY A 204 5.65 -18.47 -7.18
CA GLY A 204 6.95 -17.83 -7.29
C GLY A 204 8.04 -18.77 -7.83
N GLU A 205 8.07 -20.02 -7.37
CA GLU A 205 9.00 -21.04 -7.87
C GLU A 205 8.71 -21.40 -9.33
N LYS A 206 7.43 -21.57 -9.69
CA LYS A 206 7.01 -21.81 -11.07
C LYS A 206 7.42 -20.67 -11.99
N GLU A 207 7.18 -19.44 -11.58
CA GLU A 207 7.54 -18.25 -12.36
C GLU A 207 9.07 -18.10 -12.48
N LYS A 208 9.80 -18.34 -11.41
CA LYS A 208 11.27 -18.38 -11.42
C LYS A 208 11.79 -19.42 -12.45
N GLN A 209 11.24 -20.63 -12.41
CA GLN A 209 11.64 -21.69 -13.33
C GLN A 209 11.31 -21.35 -14.79
N ARG A 210 10.15 -20.72 -15.03
CA ARG A 210 9.77 -20.22 -16.35
C ARG A 210 10.76 -19.19 -16.88
N LEU A 211 11.08 -18.17 -16.05
CA LEU A 211 12.01 -17.10 -16.41
C LEU A 211 13.43 -17.64 -16.66
N LEU A 212 13.90 -18.59 -15.84
CA LEU A 212 15.19 -19.24 -16.04
C LEU A 212 15.23 -19.99 -17.37
N SER A 213 14.20 -20.80 -17.69
CA SER A 213 14.12 -21.54 -18.94
C SER A 213 14.03 -20.62 -20.16
N GLU A 214 13.29 -19.52 -20.07
CA GLU A 214 13.23 -18.50 -21.13
C GLU A 214 14.58 -17.79 -21.30
N GLY A 215 15.27 -17.47 -20.20
CA GLY A 215 16.60 -16.88 -20.20
C GLY A 215 17.64 -17.82 -20.84
N GLU A 216 17.62 -19.10 -20.48
CA GLU A 216 18.50 -20.11 -21.09
C GLU A 216 18.25 -20.27 -22.58
N LYS A 217 16.97 -20.35 -22.99
CA LYS A 217 16.58 -20.41 -24.40
C LYS A 217 17.09 -19.17 -25.16
N ALA A 218 16.87 -17.97 -24.61
CA ALA A 218 17.33 -16.74 -25.21
C ALA A 218 18.86 -16.69 -25.32
N ALA A 219 19.58 -17.16 -24.30
CA ALA A 219 21.04 -17.25 -24.31
C ALA A 219 21.56 -18.19 -25.40
N ILE A 220 20.94 -19.36 -25.56
CA ILE A 220 21.29 -20.33 -26.61
C ILE A 220 21.03 -19.73 -28.00
N VAL A 221 19.88 -19.11 -28.21
CA VAL A 221 19.54 -18.45 -29.50
C VAL A 221 20.53 -17.35 -29.82
N ASN A 222 20.81 -16.46 -28.87
CA ASN A 222 21.76 -15.36 -29.04
C ASN A 222 23.19 -15.88 -29.33
N LYS A 223 23.61 -16.95 -28.66
CA LYS A 223 24.92 -17.56 -28.92
C LYS A 223 24.99 -18.18 -30.31
N ALA A 224 23.95 -18.85 -30.77
CA ALA A 224 23.86 -19.41 -32.10
C ALA A 224 23.84 -18.32 -33.19
N GLU A 225 23.10 -17.25 -32.98
CA GLU A 225 23.04 -16.08 -33.87
C GLU A 225 24.42 -15.39 -33.96
N ALA A 226 25.09 -15.17 -32.81
CA ALA A 226 26.44 -14.62 -32.78
C ALA A 226 27.45 -15.50 -33.49
N ALA A 227 27.39 -16.83 -33.32
CA ALA A 227 28.25 -17.79 -34.03
C ALA A 227 28.01 -17.73 -35.54
N LYS A 228 26.75 -17.69 -35.98
CA LYS A 228 26.38 -17.55 -37.39
C LYS A 228 26.95 -16.23 -37.97
N GLN A 229 26.73 -15.12 -37.28
CA GLN A 229 27.23 -13.81 -37.71
C GLN A 229 28.76 -13.77 -37.79
N GLN A 230 29.44 -14.37 -36.80
CA GLN A 230 30.88 -14.49 -36.81
C GLN A 230 31.38 -15.30 -38.03
N ALA A 231 30.73 -16.44 -38.32
CA ALA A 231 31.08 -17.27 -39.50
C ALA A 231 30.87 -16.51 -40.83
N ILE A 232 29.78 -15.76 -40.94
CA ILE A 232 29.49 -14.93 -42.14
C ILE A 232 30.53 -13.84 -42.30
N LEU A 233 30.81 -13.04 -41.24
CA LEU A 233 31.78 -11.97 -41.28
C LEU A 233 33.20 -12.47 -41.57
N ARG A 234 33.54 -13.66 -41.05
CA ARG A 234 34.84 -14.29 -41.31
C ARG A 234 34.93 -14.70 -42.79
N ALA A 235 33.90 -15.36 -43.34
CA ALA A 235 33.86 -15.76 -44.73
C ALA A 235 33.89 -14.56 -45.69
N GLU A 236 33.19 -13.48 -45.40
CA GLU A 236 33.22 -12.24 -46.16
C GLU A 236 34.58 -11.56 -46.06
N GLY A 237 35.17 -11.53 -44.87
CA GLY A 237 36.55 -11.01 -44.66
C GLY A 237 37.57 -11.78 -45.44
N GLU A 238 37.53 -13.12 -45.43
CA GLU A 238 38.44 -14.00 -46.16
C GLU A 238 38.21 -13.81 -47.69
N ALA A 239 36.97 -13.75 -48.16
CA ALA A 239 36.65 -13.51 -49.57
C ALA A 239 37.17 -12.10 -50.01
N THR A 240 36.93 -11.04 -49.24
CA THR A 240 37.42 -9.70 -49.52
C THR A 240 38.93 -9.63 -49.51
N ALA A 241 39.56 -10.29 -48.54
CA ALA A 241 41.03 -10.35 -48.49
C ALA A 241 41.63 -11.07 -49.71
N ARG A 242 40.96 -12.16 -50.17
CA ARG A 242 41.41 -12.90 -51.34
C ARG A 242 41.26 -12.05 -52.62
N ILE A 243 40.16 -11.36 -52.78
CA ILE A 243 39.92 -10.44 -53.91
C ILE A 243 40.97 -9.34 -53.92
N ARG A 244 41.20 -8.64 -52.82
CA ARG A 244 42.20 -7.56 -52.70
C ARG A 244 43.61 -8.05 -52.96
N LYS A 245 43.94 -9.28 -52.52
CA LYS A 245 45.21 -9.89 -52.80
C LYS A 245 45.39 -10.18 -54.31
N ALA A 246 44.35 -10.73 -54.95
CA ALA A 246 44.38 -10.97 -56.38
C ALA A 246 44.45 -9.66 -57.20
N GLU A 247 43.73 -8.64 -56.80
CA GLU A 247 43.83 -7.29 -57.44
C GLU A 247 45.24 -6.70 -57.30
N ALA A 248 45.82 -6.81 -56.10
CA ALA A 248 47.21 -6.32 -55.86
C ALA A 248 48.24 -7.14 -56.69
N GLU A 249 48.05 -8.48 -56.79
CA GLU A 249 48.89 -9.33 -57.69
C GLU A 249 48.69 -8.94 -59.18
N ALA A 250 47.49 -8.66 -59.61
CA ALA A 250 47.20 -8.24 -61.01
C ALA A 250 47.87 -6.87 -61.33
N ILE A 251 47.76 -5.90 -60.39
CA ILE A 251 48.45 -4.60 -60.53
C ILE A 251 49.98 -4.78 -60.57
N ALA A 252 50.51 -5.68 -59.71
CA ALA A 252 51.92 -5.95 -59.71
C ALA A 252 52.40 -6.57 -61.02
N ILE A 253 51.62 -7.54 -61.58
CA ILE A 253 51.90 -8.13 -62.90
C ILE A 253 51.90 -7.04 -63.98
N GLN A 254 50.90 -6.18 -64.02
CA GLN A 254 50.77 -5.11 -64.95
C GLN A 254 51.97 -4.16 -64.91
N LYS A 255 52.40 -3.72 -63.74
CA LYS A 255 53.59 -2.86 -63.56
C LYS A 255 54.90 -3.57 -63.96
N ILE A 256 55.03 -4.85 -63.71
CA ILE A 256 56.17 -5.64 -64.14
C ILE A 256 56.19 -5.78 -65.67
N THR A 257 55.06 -6.03 -66.29
CA THR A 257 54.91 -6.11 -67.78
C THR A 257 55.31 -4.79 -68.43
N GLU A 258 54.89 -3.67 -67.88
CA GLU A 258 55.25 -2.31 -68.37
C GLU A 258 56.77 -2.05 -68.25
N ALA A 259 57.42 -2.55 -67.17
CA ALA A 259 58.82 -2.26 -66.92
C ALA A 259 59.80 -3.19 -67.68
N VAL A 260 59.43 -4.45 -67.96
CA VAL A 260 60.35 -5.48 -68.53
C VAL A 260 60.20 -5.62 -70.06
N GLY A 261 59.13 -5.04 -70.67
CA GLY A 261 58.83 -5.17 -72.09
C GLY A 261 58.37 -6.59 -72.51
N GLN A 262 57.97 -6.74 -73.79
CA GLN A 262 57.28 -7.97 -74.27
C GLN A 262 58.14 -9.25 -74.36
N SER A 263 59.39 -9.21 -73.95
CA SER A 263 60.29 -10.35 -74.16
C SER A 263 60.30 -11.39 -73.06
N THR A 264 59.71 -11.14 -71.89
CA THR A 264 59.72 -12.10 -70.81
C THR A 264 58.27 -12.29 -70.26
N ASN A 265 57.83 -13.54 -70.14
CA ASN A 265 56.47 -13.86 -69.66
C ASN A 265 56.34 -13.48 -68.16
N PRO A 266 55.53 -12.46 -67.83
CA PRO A 266 55.39 -11.97 -66.43
C PRO A 266 54.95 -13.04 -65.45
N ALA A 267 54.22 -14.06 -65.90
CA ALA A 267 53.77 -15.17 -65.07
C ALA A 267 54.94 -16.00 -64.53
N ASN A 268 56.04 -16.10 -65.28
CA ASN A 268 57.24 -16.84 -64.84
C ASN A 268 57.95 -16.13 -63.69
N TYR A 269 57.96 -14.80 -63.70
CA TYR A 269 58.56 -14.00 -62.61
C TYR A 269 57.76 -14.19 -61.29
N LEU A 270 56.46 -14.19 -61.32
CA LEU A 270 55.61 -14.41 -60.14
C LEU A 270 55.73 -15.84 -59.66
N LEU A 271 55.81 -16.83 -60.51
CA LEU A 271 56.03 -18.22 -60.13
C LEU A 271 57.37 -18.37 -59.44
N ALA A 272 58.43 -17.73 -59.94
CA ALA A 272 59.75 -17.73 -59.32
C ALA A 272 59.73 -17.05 -57.93
N GLN A 273 59.04 -15.91 -57.79
CA GLN A 273 58.89 -15.20 -56.54
C GLN A 273 58.11 -16.03 -55.51
N LYS A 274 57.00 -16.64 -55.88
CA LYS A 274 56.26 -17.56 -55.01
C LYS A 274 57.04 -18.76 -54.62
N TYR A 275 57.86 -19.29 -55.52
CA TYR A 275 58.74 -20.41 -55.22
C TYR A 275 59.85 -20.03 -54.22
N ILE A 276 60.44 -18.86 -54.36
CA ILE A 276 61.45 -18.32 -53.40
C ILE A 276 60.80 -18.11 -52.04
N THR A 277 59.62 -17.53 -51.97
CA THR A 277 58.91 -17.31 -50.72
C THR A 277 58.58 -18.64 -50.04
N MET A 278 58.11 -19.62 -50.80
CA MET A 278 57.82 -20.97 -50.26
C MET A 278 59.08 -21.70 -49.78
N MET A 279 60.20 -21.54 -50.48
CA MET A 279 61.49 -22.03 -50.05
C MET A 279 62.02 -21.35 -48.77
N GLN A 280 61.78 -20.05 -48.59
CA GLN A 280 62.10 -19.35 -47.36
C GLN A 280 61.28 -19.84 -46.18
N GLU A 281 59.99 -20.11 -46.37
CA GLU A 281 59.11 -20.67 -45.34
C GLU A 281 59.56 -22.12 -44.94
N VAL A 282 59.94 -22.91 -45.93
CA VAL A 282 60.49 -24.25 -45.69
C VAL A 282 61.84 -24.19 -44.97
N ALA A 283 62.69 -23.24 -45.33
CA ALA A 283 64.01 -23.08 -44.68
C ALA A 283 63.91 -22.55 -43.22
N GLN A 284 62.88 -21.81 -42.91
CA GLN A 284 62.56 -21.29 -41.55
C GLN A 284 61.83 -22.30 -40.65
N GLY A 285 61.31 -23.38 -41.22
CA GLY A 285 60.63 -24.44 -40.49
C GLY A 285 61.59 -25.25 -39.62
N LYS A 286 61.28 -25.45 -38.35
CA LYS A 286 62.12 -26.16 -37.37
C LYS A 286 62.14 -27.70 -37.56
N ASP A 287 61.34 -28.26 -38.47
CA ASP A 287 61.26 -29.67 -38.75
C ASP A 287 61.96 -30.00 -40.04
N ASN A 288 62.88 -31.03 -40.01
CA ASN A 288 63.54 -31.56 -41.20
C ASN A 288 62.56 -32.25 -42.13
N LYS A 289 62.05 -31.49 -43.11
CA LYS A 289 61.16 -32.00 -44.15
C LYS A 289 61.92 -32.20 -45.44
N VAL A 290 61.79 -33.38 -46.01
CA VAL A 290 62.32 -33.70 -47.32
C VAL A 290 61.37 -33.10 -48.37
N VAL A 291 61.86 -32.11 -49.16
CA VAL A 291 61.05 -31.46 -50.21
C VAL A 291 61.46 -32.12 -51.55
N TYR A 292 60.49 -32.82 -52.15
CA TYR A 292 60.64 -33.31 -53.53
C TYR A 292 60.35 -32.18 -54.52
N LEU A 293 61.33 -31.78 -55.28
CA LEU A 293 61.19 -30.76 -56.33
C LEU A 293 61.01 -31.46 -57.68
N PRO A 294 59.94 -31.14 -58.43
CA PRO A 294 59.83 -31.70 -59.80
C PRO A 294 61.00 -31.20 -60.68
N TYR A 295 61.51 -32.06 -61.54
CA TYR A 295 62.60 -31.70 -62.45
C TYR A 295 62.34 -30.46 -63.35
N GLU A 296 61.09 -30.24 -63.72
CA GLU A 296 60.64 -29.10 -64.53
C GLU A 296 60.82 -27.73 -63.82
N ALA A 297 60.79 -27.73 -62.46
CA ALA A 297 61.03 -26.49 -61.70
C ALA A 297 62.50 -25.99 -61.79
N THR A 298 63.42 -26.84 -61.98
CA THR A 298 64.86 -26.53 -62.17
C THR A 298 65.11 -25.84 -63.54
N ASN A 299 64.38 -26.20 -64.56
CA ASN A 299 64.49 -25.56 -65.88
C ASN A 299 63.91 -24.10 -65.89
N LEU A 300 62.89 -23.83 -65.12
CA LEU A 300 62.34 -22.48 -64.92
C LEU A 300 63.36 -21.59 -64.15
N LEU A 301 64.09 -22.09 -63.25
CA LEU A 301 65.14 -21.38 -62.51
C LEU A 301 66.40 -21.12 -63.35
N GLY A 302 66.72 -22.03 -64.30
CA GLY A 302 67.83 -21.87 -65.27
C GLY A 302 67.63 -20.79 -66.32
N SER A 303 66.37 -20.41 -66.62
CA SER A 303 66.07 -19.33 -67.61
C SER A 303 66.14 -17.91 -67.01
N ILE A 304 66.19 -17.81 -65.67
CA ILE A 304 66.46 -16.54 -64.96
C ILE A 304 67.96 -16.50 -64.67
N GLY A 305 68.76 -16.04 -65.62
CA GLY A 305 70.20 -16.04 -65.67
C GLY A 305 70.97 -15.35 -64.54
N GLY A 306 70.42 -15.34 -63.28
CA GLY A 306 71.04 -14.73 -62.12
C GLY A 306 71.24 -15.66 -60.90
N ILE A 307 70.68 -16.88 -60.90
CA ILE A 307 70.69 -17.72 -59.70
C ILE A 307 72.00 -18.57 -59.58
N LYS A 308 72.72 -18.71 -60.68
CA LYS A 308 74.00 -19.42 -60.64
C LYS A 308 75.09 -18.70 -59.81
N ASP A 309 75.01 -17.35 -59.69
CA ASP A 309 75.97 -16.59 -58.91
C ASP A 309 75.62 -16.55 -57.38
N LEU A 310 74.34 -16.79 -57.02
CA LEU A 310 73.93 -16.87 -55.59
C LEU A 310 74.34 -18.14 -54.89
N PHE A 311 74.59 -19.23 -55.61
CA PHE A 311 75.04 -20.53 -55.05
C PHE A 311 76.53 -20.71 -55.05
N ASN A 312 77.32 -19.80 -55.69
CA ASN A 312 78.78 -19.82 -55.75
C ASN A 312 79.52 -18.85 -54.85
N SER A 313 78.80 -18.10 -54.07
CA SER A 313 79.34 -17.31 -52.98
C SER A 313 79.19 -17.99 -51.67
N LYS A 314 80.35 -18.49 -51.17
CA LYS A 314 80.49 -19.09 -49.83
C LYS A 314 79.78 -18.32 -48.76
#